data_412fe85ce04b12c8afe232b84fd63322
#
_entry.id   412fe85ce04b12c8afe232b84fd63322
#
_cell.length_a   1.000
_cell.length_b   1.000
_cell.length_c   1.000
_cell.angle_alpha   90.00
_cell.angle_beta   90.00
_cell.angle_gamma   90.00
#
_symmetry.space_group_name_H-M   'P 1'
#
loop_
_entity.id
_entity.type
_entity.pdbx_description
1 polymer ?
#
loop_
_entity_poly.entity_id
_entity_poly.type
_entity_poly.pdbx_seq_one_letter_code
_entity_poly.pdbx_strand_id
1 'polypeptide(L)'
;MASGKKNSHSKGAVMEIKSLKLTDVGQFRDMDIQFAPTLTHRSNITMLVGNNGSGKTTILKSLNICLSWLIAKIRANKGNGKYLVDEDIRNGASGAVLSIGITDVSHPRATDSDAGSENELFVWGAARSRQEGAISGRGYLNEVKLLADHYRTQLTADDSASLPLIAYYPAERCVLDIPLEITSKQASDQLDGYDTSFNGGADFRGFFEWFREREDSENEDGISDTALAEVAEKFGTDSDVYKTLANVKASSRDRQLTAVRSAIAAFMPDFSNLRVQRKPHLHMAVDKHGATFNVTQLSLGEKSMIALVGDMARRLAMMNPSMDNPLHGDGIVLIDEVELRMDPQWPLGLIAQLSTTFPNCQFVLTTHSPLVISDTKGVLVYLLDEGDSRG
;
A
#
# COMPACT_ATOMS: atom_id res chain seq x y z
N MET A 1 13.21 35.39 28.76
CA MET A 1 12.31 35.33 27.58
C MET A 1 12.63 34.05 26.82
N ALA A 2 11.89 32.99 27.07
CA ALA A 2 12.08 31.69 26.45
C ALA A 2 11.17 31.62 25.20
N SER A 3 11.82 31.61 24.03
CA SER A 3 11.17 31.43 22.74
C SER A 3 10.74 29.98 22.61
N GLY A 4 9.45 29.72 22.75
CA GLY A 4 8.84 28.44 22.46
C GLY A 4 8.92 28.12 20.98
N LYS A 5 9.75 27.16 20.58
CA LYS A 5 9.68 26.54 19.27
C LYS A 5 8.35 25.77 19.19
N LYS A 6 7.40 26.33 18.47
CA LYS A 6 6.24 25.58 17.99
C LYS A 6 6.76 24.50 17.04
N ASN A 7 6.70 23.24 17.48
CA ASN A 7 6.80 22.11 16.56
C ASN A 7 5.60 22.17 15.61
N SER A 8 5.80 22.78 14.45
CA SER A 8 4.92 22.56 13.32
C SER A 8 5.18 21.13 12.84
N HIS A 9 4.31 20.20 13.19
CA HIS A 9 4.21 18.95 12.46
C HIS A 9 3.83 19.37 11.02
N SER A 10 4.80 19.39 10.12
CA SER A 10 4.53 19.45 8.70
C SER A 10 3.70 18.20 8.41
N LYS A 11 2.42 18.36 8.10
CA LYS A 11 1.68 17.31 7.42
C LYS A 11 2.50 17.00 6.18
N GLY A 12 3.06 15.80 6.09
CA GLY A 12 3.77 15.33 4.93
C GLY A 12 2.90 15.54 3.69
N ALA A 13 3.52 15.86 2.62
CA ALA A 13 2.87 15.99 1.33
C ALA A 13 2.22 14.67 0.96
N VAL A 14 0.98 14.71 0.48
CA VAL A 14 0.18 13.53 0.21
C VAL A 14 -0.14 13.49 -1.28
N MET A 15 0.18 12.36 -1.93
CA MET A 15 -0.29 12.05 -3.28
C MET A 15 -1.71 11.51 -3.20
N GLU A 16 -2.64 12.06 -3.98
CA GLU A 16 -4.04 11.67 -3.95
C GLU A 16 -4.65 11.54 -5.35
N ILE A 17 -5.40 10.47 -5.58
CA ILE A 17 -6.32 10.41 -6.72
C ILE A 17 -7.48 11.36 -6.42
N LYS A 18 -7.77 12.25 -7.34
CA LYS A 18 -8.94 13.16 -7.26
C LYS A 18 -10.09 12.70 -8.12
N SER A 19 -9.80 12.17 -9.32
CA SER A 19 -10.85 11.76 -10.25
C SER A 19 -10.44 10.59 -11.13
N LEU A 20 -11.43 9.85 -11.60
CA LEU A 20 -11.33 8.86 -12.68
C LEU A 20 -12.48 9.08 -13.65
N LYS A 21 -12.18 9.19 -14.94
CA LYS A 21 -13.17 9.25 -16.01
C LYS A 21 -13.04 8.02 -16.89
N LEU A 22 -14.16 7.39 -17.17
CA LEU A 22 -14.29 6.21 -18.03
C LEU A 22 -15.26 6.52 -19.15
N THR A 23 -14.89 6.22 -20.38
CA THR A 23 -15.78 6.27 -21.55
C THR A 23 -15.70 4.95 -22.28
N ASP A 24 -16.82 4.26 -22.41
CA ASP A 24 -16.97 2.94 -23.03
C ASP A 24 -16.01 1.86 -22.45
N VAL A 25 -15.82 1.85 -21.12
CA VAL A 25 -14.98 0.88 -20.41
C VAL A 25 -15.86 -0.13 -19.66
N GLY A 26 -15.67 -1.43 -19.92
CA GLY A 26 -16.42 -2.51 -19.28
C GLY A 26 -17.92 -2.36 -19.48
N GLN A 27 -18.67 -2.09 -18.42
CA GLN A 27 -20.12 -1.83 -18.49
C GLN A 27 -20.47 -0.33 -18.60
N PHE A 28 -19.50 0.55 -18.31
CA PHE A 28 -19.74 1.99 -18.24
C PHE A 28 -19.65 2.62 -19.62
N ARG A 29 -20.72 3.33 -20.03
CA ARG A 29 -20.72 4.16 -21.22
C ARG A 29 -19.97 5.47 -20.96
N ASP A 30 -20.29 6.10 -19.84
CA ASP A 30 -19.64 7.31 -19.34
C ASP A 30 -19.72 7.32 -17.81
N MET A 31 -18.62 7.56 -17.15
CA MET A 31 -18.54 7.61 -15.69
C MET A 31 -17.48 8.60 -15.25
N ASP A 32 -17.84 9.46 -14.32
CA ASP A 32 -16.93 10.39 -13.64
C ASP A 32 -17.02 10.15 -12.12
N ILE A 33 -15.92 9.71 -11.53
CA ILE A 33 -15.81 9.42 -10.09
C ILE A 33 -14.80 10.35 -9.44
N GLN A 34 -15.20 10.95 -8.31
CA GLN A 34 -14.31 11.71 -7.42
C GLN A 34 -13.89 10.83 -6.25
N PHE A 35 -12.66 10.98 -5.74
CA PHE A 35 -12.14 10.19 -4.63
C PHE A 35 -11.90 11.05 -3.38
N ALA A 36 -12.11 10.45 -2.21
CA ALA A 36 -11.78 11.09 -0.93
C ALA A 36 -10.25 11.23 -0.74
N PRO A 37 -9.77 12.30 -0.10
CA PRO A 37 -10.56 13.33 0.56
C PRO A 37 -11.19 14.35 -0.41
N THR A 38 -12.40 14.78 -0.07
CA THR A 38 -13.15 15.84 -0.75
C THR A 38 -13.47 16.97 0.23
N LEU A 39 -14.10 18.03 -0.25
CA LEU A 39 -14.56 19.12 0.63
C LEU A 39 -15.55 18.64 1.70
N THR A 40 -16.35 17.62 1.40
CA THR A 40 -17.39 17.07 2.27
C THR A 40 -16.96 15.82 3.04
N HIS A 41 -16.00 15.05 2.52
CA HIS A 41 -15.50 13.81 3.11
C HIS A 41 -14.00 13.94 3.33
N ARG A 42 -13.59 14.13 4.59
CA ARG A 42 -12.19 14.35 4.97
C ARG A 42 -11.40 13.06 5.18
N SER A 43 -12.08 11.90 5.18
CA SER A 43 -11.41 10.60 5.23
C SER A 43 -10.53 10.42 3.98
N ASN A 44 -9.47 9.66 4.10
CA ASN A 44 -8.63 9.22 2.98
C ASN A 44 -9.14 7.93 2.31
N ILE A 45 -10.39 7.53 2.59
CA ILE A 45 -10.98 6.27 2.11
C ILE A 45 -12.19 6.54 1.23
N THR A 46 -12.18 5.94 0.04
CA THR A 46 -13.35 5.83 -0.84
C THR A 46 -13.76 4.37 -0.92
N MET A 47 -15.04 4.08 -0.73
CA MET A 47 -15.60 2.75 -0.77
C MET A 47 -16.60 2.60 -1.91
N LEU A 48 -16.41 1.59 -2.72
CA LEU A 48 -17.31 1.20 -3.81
C LEU A 48 -18.12 -0.01 -3.35
N VAL A 49 -19.42 0.16 -3.24
CA VAL A 49 -20.37 -0.83 -2.74
C VAL A 49 -21.33 -1.20 -3.85
N GLY A 50 -21.69 -2.46 -3.98
CA GLY A 50 -22.68 -2.92 -4.95
C GLY A 50 -22.63 -4.45 -5.12
N ASN A 51 -23.61 -4.97 -5.85
CA ASN A 51 -23.70 -6.40 -6.16
C ASN A 51 -22.56 -6.89 -7.06
N ASN A 52 -22.44 -8.21 -7.21
CA ASN A 52 -21.53 -8.78 -8.20
C ASN A 52 -21.97 -8.31 -9.61
N GLY A 53 -20.99 -7.93 -10.42
CA GLY A 53 -21.27 -7.38 -11.76
C GLY A 53 -21.54 -5.87 -11.79
N SER A 54 -21.63 -5.15 -10.66
CA SER A 54 -21.87 -3.69 -10.63
C SER A 54 -20.70 -2.83 -11.10
N GLY A 55 -19.55 -3.42 -11.51
CA GLY A 55 -18.39 -2.70 -12.06
C GLY A 55 -17.34 -2.25 -11.05
N LYS A 56 -17.44 -2.61 -9.78
CA LYS A 56 -16.44 -2.29 -8.75
C LYS A 56 -15.02 -2.64 -9.19
N THR A 57 -14.82 -3.89 -9.60
CA THR A 57 -13.52 -4.39 -10.09
C THR A 57 -13.07 -3.67 -11.37
N THR A 58 -14.00 -3.27 -12.25
CA THR A 58 -13.70 -2.49 -13.47
C THR A 58 -13.09 -1.13 -13.11
N ILE A 59 -13.65 -0.45 -12.11
CA ILE A 59 -13.12 0.84 -11.62
C ILE A 59 -11.72 0.65 -11.04
N LEU A 60 -11.50 -0.35 -10.17
CA LEU A 60 -10.17 -0.62 -9.60
C LEU A 60 -9.15 -1.02 -10.67
N LYS A 61 -9.53 -1.85 -11.65
CA LYS A 61 -8.66 -2.20 -12.79
C LYS A 61 -8.29 -0.98 -13.62
N SER A 62 -9.21 -0.05 -13.84
CA SER A 62 -8.96 1.19 -14.56
C SER A 62 -7.97 2.08 -13.82
N LEU A 63 -8.11 2.24 -12.49
CA LEU A 63 -7.14 2.92 -11.65
C LEU A 63 -5.76 2.22 -11.73
N ASN A 64 -5.74 0.90 -11.62
CA ASN A 64 -4.52 0.08 -11.71
C ASN A 64 -3.79 0.29 -13.06
N ILE A 65 -4.52 0.35 -14.18
CA ILE A 65 -3.94 0.65 -15.50
C ILE A 65 -3.27 2.03 -15.47
N CYS A 66 -3.96 3.08 -15.02
CA CYS A 66 -3.41 4.43 -14.94
C CYS A 66 -2.18 4.53 -14.04
N LEU A 67 -2.27 3.99 -12.82
CA LEU A 67 -1.20 4.05 -11.82
C LEU A 67 0.03 3.24 -12.24
N SER A 68 -0.15 2.17 -13.01
CA SER A 68 0.97 1.38 -13.53
C SER A 68 1.93 2.19 -14.40
N TRP A 69 1.43 3.21 -15.10
CA TRP A 69 2.25 4.13 -15.88
C TRP A 69 3.15 4.99 -14.99
N LEU A 70 2.63 5.48 -13.86
CA LEU A 70 3.42 6.27 -12.92
C LEU A 70 4.59 5.45 -12.37
N ILE A 71 4.33 4.24 -11.86
CA ILE A 71 5.40 3.35 -11.37
C ILE A 71 6.40 3.03 -12.47
N ALA A 72 5.92 2.65 -13.66
CA ALA A 72 6.82 2.32 -14.75
C ALA A 72 7.74 3.49 -15.11
N LYS A 73 7.23 4.73 -15.06
CA LYS A 73 8.01 5.95 -15.34
C LYS A 73 8.93 6.34 -14.18
N ILE A 74 8.57 6.09 -12.92
CA ILE A 74 9.47 6.25 -11.77
C ILE A 74 10.64 5.28 -11.89
N ARG A 75 10.38 4.00 -12.18
CA ARG A 75 11.43 2.96 -12.32
C ARG A 75 12.35 3.20 -13.51
N ALA A 76 11.82 3.66 -14.62
CA ALA A 76 12.62 3.90 -15.82
C ALA A 76 11.93 4.93 -16.74
N ASN A 77 12.70 5.90 -17.26
CA ASN A 77 12.18 6.94 -18.15
C ASN A 77 11.42 6.38 -19.36
N LYS A 78 11.87 5.24 -19.92
CA LYS A 78 11.22 4.54 -21.04
C LYS A 78 10.29 3.41 -20.57
N GLY A 79 10.01 3.29 -19.26
CA GLY A 79 9.12 2.27 -18.72
C GLY A 79 7.71 2.40 -19.31
N ASN A 80 7.04 1.26 -19.50
CA ASN A 80 5.66 1.19 -19.97
C ASN A 80 4.77 0.59 -18.91
N GLY A 81 3.62 1.23 -18.66
CA GLY A 81 2.56 0.69 -17.81
C GLY A 81 1.68 -0.31 -18.54
N LYS A 82 0.58 -0.67 -17.91
CA LYS A 82 -0.44 -1.55 -18.49
C LYS A 82 -1.25 -0.81 -19.55
N TYR A 83 -1.72 -1.55 -20.53
CA TYR A 83 -2.60 -1.05 -21.59
C TYR A 83 -4.02 -1.59 -21.39
N LEU A 84 -5.01 -0.86 -21.91
CA LEU A 84 -6.34 -1.41 -22.15
C LEU A 84 -6.25 -2.55 -23.18
N VAL A 85 -7.00 -3.61 -22.94
CA VAL A 85 -7.18 -4.72 -23.88
C VAL A 85 -8.57 -4.67 -24.52
N ASP A 86 -8.83 -5.47 -25.54
CA ASP A 86 -10.11 -5.42 -26.27
C ASP A 86 -11.30 -5.84 -25.40
N GLU A 87 -11.05 -6.67 -24.37
CA GLU A 87 -12.02 -7.11 -23.37
C GLU A 87 -12.45 -5.99 -22.43
N ASP A 88 -11.62 -4.94 -22.27
CA ASP A 88 -11.96 -3.77 -21.47
C ASP A 88 -12.92 -2.82 -22.19
N ILE A 89 -13.05 -2.92 -23.52
CA ILE A 89 -13.95 -2.10 -24.33
C ILE A 89 -15.39 -2.57 -24.14
N ARG A 90 -16.29 -1.64 -23.80
CA ARG A 90 -17.72 -1.91 -23.64
C ARG A 90 -18.30 -2.62 -24.87
N ASN A 91 -19.18 -3.58 -24.64
CA ASN A 91 -19.86 -4.30 -25.74
C ASN A 91 -20.61 -3.32 -26.65
N GLY A 92 -20.35 -3.42 -27.94
CA GLY A 92 -20.93 -2.56 -28.97
C GLY A 92 -20.21 -1.23 -29.21
N ALA A 93 -19.18 -0.89 -28.39
CA ALA A 93 -18.36 0.27 -28.63
C ALA A 93 -17.17 -0.02 -29.54
N SER A 94 -16.69 0.99 -30.26
CA SER A 94 -15.55 0.90 -31.19
C SER A 94 -14.22 1.13 -30.49
N GLY A 95 -14.23 1.67 -29.25
CA GLY A 95 -13.04 1.94 -28.46
C GLY A 95 -13.40 2.33 -27.04
N ALA A 96 -12.40 2.45 -26.18
CA ALA A 96 -12.52 2.85 -24.78
C ALA A 96 -11.47 3.89 -24.42
N VAL A 97 -11.81 4.80 -23.52
CA VAL A 97 -10.91 5.81 -22.97
C VAL A 97 -11.06 5.85 -21.47
N LEU A 98 -9.93 5.96 -20.78
CA LEU A 98 -9.89 6.23 -19.35
C LEU A 98 -8.86 7.32 -19.03
N SER A 99 -9.14 8.12 -18.01
CA SER A 99 -8.19 9.13 -17.50
C SER A 99 -8.30 9.26 -16.00
N ILE A 100 -7.14 9.49 -15.36
CA ILE A 100 -7.01 9.71 -13.92
C ILE A 100 -6.51 11.14 -13.67
N GLY A 101 -7.01 11.77 -12.61
CA GLY A 101 -6.49 13.04 -12.09
C GLY A 101 -5.87 12.83 -10.72
N ILE A 102 -4.60 13.22 -10.55
CA ILE A 102 -3.83 13.09 -9.31
C ILE A 102 -3.28 14.42 -8.87
N THR A 103 -3.33 14.71 -7.58
CA THR A 103 -2.59 15.80 -6.94
C THR A 103 -1.40 15.24 -6.18
N ASP A 104 -0.29 15.98 -6.17
CA ASP A 104 0.86 15.70 -5.34
C ASP A 104 1.37 17.01 -4.75
N VAL A 105 1.22 17.17 -3.44
CA VAL A 105 1.57 18.40 -2.73
C VAL A 105 3.09 18.62 -2.66
N SER A 106 3.88 17.54 -2.67
CA SER A 106 5.36 17.64 -2.68
C SER A 106 5.91 18.09 -4.02
N HIS A 107 5.15 17.92 -5.09
CA HIS A 107 5.58 18.24 -6.44
C HIS A 107 4.52 19.08 -7.14
N PRO A 108 4.26 20.32 -6.68
CA PRO A 108 3.29 21.19 -7.32
C PRO A 108 3.74 21.47 -8.75
N ARG A 109 2.80 21.38 -9.68
CA ARG A 109 3.05 21.75 -11.07
C ARG A 109 3.34 23.26 -11.15
N ALA A 110 4.48 23.64 -11.71
CA ALA A 110 4.76 25.05 -11.95
C ALA A 110 3.80 25.62 -13.00
N THR A 111 2.98 26.59 -12.62
CA THR A 111 2.20 27.39 -13.57
C THR A 111 2.85 28.74 -13.78
N ASP A 112 2.78 29.27 -15.01
CA ASP A 112 3.24 30.62 -15.38
C ASP A 112 2.33 31.73 -14.83
N SER A 113 1.39 31.48 -13.95
CA SER A 113 0.44 32.44 -13.44
C SER A 113 0.44 32.57 -11.91
N ASP A 114 0.58 33.79 -11.40
CA ASP A 114 0.44 34.24 -10.01
C ASP A 114 -0.95 34.01 -9.36
N ALA A 115 -1.73 33.08 -9.84
CA ALA A 115 -3.03 32.73 -9.27
C ALA A 115 -2.84 31.67 -8.17
N GLY A 116 -3.18 32.05 -6.94
CA GLY A 116 -2.97 31.31 -5.71
C GLY A 116 -3.25 29.83 -5.78
N SER A 117 -2.30 29.07 -5.25
CA SER A 117 -2.15 27.63 -5.23
C SER A 117 -3.38 26.83 -4.81
N GLU A 118 -4.22 26.45 -5.75
CA GLU A 118 -4.91 25.16 -5.67
C GLU A 118 -3.95 24.13 -6.30
N ASN A 119 -3.68 23.03 -5.58
CA ASN A 119 -2.79 21.95 -6.00
C ASN A 119 -3.13 21.54 -7.44
N GLU A 120 -2.20 21.76 -8.36
CA GLU A 120 -2.46 21.49 -9.76
C GLU A 120 -2.58 19.99 -10.02
N LEU A 121 -3.62 19.63 -10.75
CA LEU A 121 -3.96 18.26 -11.07
C LEU A 121 -3.09 17.74 -12.22
N PHE A 122 -2.38 16.64 -12.01
CA PHE A 122 -1.76 15.86 -13.09
C PHE A 122 -2.80 14.95 -13.69
N VAL A 123 -3.03 15.04 -15.00
CA VAL A 123 -4.03 14.23 -15.70
C VAL A 123 -3.37 13.38 -16.80
N TRP A 124 -3.58 12.07 -16.74
CA TRP A 124 -3.15 11.17 -17.79
C TRP A 124 -4.14 10.01 -17.98
N GLY A 125 -3.97 9.23 -19.03
CA GLY A 125 -4.89 8.15 -19.31
C GLY A 125 -4.41 7.19 -20.36
N ALA A 126 -5.28 6.25 -20.69
CA ALA A 126 -5.11 5.26 -21.74
C ALA A 126 -6.34 5.22 -22.64
N ALA A 127 -6.13 4.89 -23.91
CA ALA A 127 -7.18 4.67 -24.88
C ALA A 127 -6.91 3.39 -25.69
N ARG A 128 -7.96 2.71 -26.09
CA ARG A 128 -7.92 1.52 -26.95
C ARG A 128 -9.00 1.60 -28.00
N SER A 129 -8.68 1.25 -29.23
CA SER A 129 -9.65 1.12 -30.34
C SER A 129 -9.62 -0.29 -30.91
N ARG A 130 -10.79 -0.82 -31.30
CA ARG A 130 -10.91 -2.09 -32.02
C ARG A 130 -10.49 -1.97 -33.48
N GLN A 131 -10.46 -0.75 -34.03
CA GLN A 131 -10.03 -0.49 -35.41
C GLN A 131 -8.52 -0.32 -35.47
N GLU A 132 -7.85 -1.07 -36.34
CA GLU A 132 -6.42 -0.88 -36.58
C GLU A 132 -6.16 0.54 -37.14
N GLY A 133 -5.20 1.26 -36.51
CA GLY A 133 -4.77 2.58 -36.95
C GLY A 133 -5.42 3.78 -36.24
N ALA A 134 -6.42 3.58 -35.38
CA ALA A 134 -7.03 4.67 -34.61
C ALA A 134 -6.35 4.84 -33.23
N ILE A 135 -5.72 6.00 -33.07
CA ILE A 135 -5.26 6.60 -31.81
C ILE A 135 -4.54 5.66 -30.83
N SER A 136 -3.26 5.45 -31.04
CA SER A 136 -2.39 5.02 -29.95
C SER A 136 -2.38 6.15 -28.90
N GLY A 137 -2.77 5.84 -27.65
CA GLY A 137 -2.93 6.79 -26.55
C GLY A 137 -1.68 7.54 -26.08
N ARG A 138 -0.77 7.90 -26.98
CA ARG A 138 0.48 8.61 -26.69
C ARG A 138 0.28 10.07 -26.24
N GLY A 139 -0.89 10.67 -26.50
CA GLY A 139 -1.14 12.08 -26.19
C GLY A 139 -1.34 12.41 -24.71
N TYR A 140 -1.66 11.41 -23.87
CA TYR A 140 -2.04 11.62 -22.48
C TYR A 140 -0.97 11.25 -21.45
N LEU A 141 0.28 10.95 -21.87
CA LEU A 141 1.32 10.49 -20.95
C LEU A 141 2.35 11.55 -20.56
N ASN A 142 2.20 12.79 -21.00
CA ASN A 142 3.18 13.84 -20.68
C ASN A 142 3.19 14.19 -19.19
N GLU A 143 2.03 14.26 -18.56
CA GLU A 143 1.92 14.67 -17.16
C GLU A 143 2.38 13.59 -16.19
N VAL A 144 2.09 12.30 -16.47
CA VAL A 144 2.66 11.22 -15.67
C VAL A 144 4.17 11.16 -15.76
N LYS A 145 4.74 11.54 -16.92
CA LYS A 145 6.19 11.64 -17.08
C LYS A 145 6.76 12.78 -16.24
N LEU A 146 6.13 13.96 -16.23
CA LEU A 146 6.53 15.08 -15.39
C LEU A 146 6.55 14.70 -13.91
N LEU A 147 5.46 14.11 -13.42
CA LEU A 147 5.37 13.65 -12.02
C LEU A 147 6.45 12.62 -11.69
N ALA A 148 6.66 11.63 -12.56
CA ALA A 148 7.71 10.63 -12.37
C ALA A 148 9.13 11.22 -12.41
N ASP A 149 9.36 12.25 -13.23
CA ASP A 149 10.64 12.93 -13.31
C ASP A 149 11.01 13.65 -11.99
N HIS A 150 10.02 14.19 -11.27
CA HIS A 150 10.22 14.74 -9.94
C HIS A 150 10.77 13.69 -8.97
N TYR A 151 10.13 12.51 -8.88
CA TYR A 151 10.59 11.42 -8.02
C TYR A 151 11.98 10.90 -8.39
N ARG A 152 12.26 10.75 -9.70
CA ARG A 152 13.61 10.33 -10.14
C ARG A 152 14.67 11.38 -9.81
N THR A 153 14.35 12.67 -9.93
CA THR A 153 15.27 13.75 -9.56
C THR A 153 15.55 13.73 -8.06
N GLN A 154 14.54 13.50 -7.22
CA GLN A 154 14.74 13.37 -5.78
C GLN A 154 15.63 12.18 -5.45
N LEU A 155 15.37 10.99 -6.02
CA LEU A 155 16.20 9.80 -5.81
C LEU A 155 17.65 9.99 -6.31
N THR A 156 17.85 10.79 -7.35
CA THR A 156 19.21 11.10 -7.84
C THR A 156 19.95 12.02 -6.88
N ALA A 157 19.24 12.89 -6.18
CA ALA A 157 19.81 13.82 -5.20
C ALA A 157 20.02 13.18 -3.83
N ASP A 158 19.11 12.27 -3.44
CA ASP A 158 19.11 11.53 -2.16
C ASP A 158 18.51 10.14 -2.40
N ASP A 159 19.35 9.11 -2.34
CA ASP A 159 18.96 7.69 -2.51
C ASP A 159 18.05 7.17 -1.41
N SER A 160 17.93 7.90 -0.30
CA SER A 160 17.01 7.63 0.81
C SER A 160 15.72 8.45 0.76
N ALA A 161 15.49 9.22 -0.30
CA ALA A 161 14.28 10.02 -0.48
C ALA A 161 13.02 9.14 -0.48
N SER A 162 11.96 9.63 0.14
CA SER A 162 10.68 8.91 0.24
C SER A 162 10.00 8.74 -1.12
N LEU A 163 9.43 7.57 -1.32
CA LEU A 163 8.60 7.22 -2.48
C LEU A 163 7.18 6.86 -2.02
N PRO A 164 6.14 7.21 -2.80
CA PRO A 164 4.77 6.85 -2.47
C PRO A 164 4.52 5.35 -2.67
N LEU A 165 3.83 4.71 -1.73
CA LEU A 165 3.31 3.36 -1.96
C LEU A 165 2.21 3.42 -3.02
N ILE A 166 2.29 2.57 -4.05
CA ILE A 166 1.20 2.36 -5.00
C ILE A 166 1.01 0.86 -5.12
N ALA A 167 -0.13 0.34 -4.66
CA ALA A 167 -0.39 -1.09 -4.64
C ALA A 167 -1.85 -1.42 -4.99
N TYR A 168 -2.04 -2.53 -5.69
CA TYR A 168 -3.35 -3.10 -5.99
C TYR A 168 -3.45 -4.54 -5.50
N TYR A 169 -4.43 -4.80 -4.67
CA TYR A 169 -4.75 -6.10 -4.11
C TYR A 169 -6.08 -6.60 -4.70
N PRO A 170 -6.05 -7.46 -5.74
CA PRO A 170 -7.26 -7.99 -6.36
C PRO A 170 -8.00 -8.97 -5.43
N ALA A 171 -9.25 -9.28 -5.76
CA ALA A 171 -10.04 -10.27 -5.03
C ALA A 171 -9.38 -11.67 -5.03
N GLU A 172 -8.72 -12.04 -6.13
CA GLU A 172 -7.99 -13.29 -6.26
C GLU A 172 -6.67 -13.33 -5.48
N ARG A 173 -6.38 -12.29 -4.64
CA ARG A 173 -5.16 -12.30 -3.81
C ARG A 173 -5.04 -13.61 -3.05
N CYS A 174 -4.12 -14.44 -3.49
CA CYS A 174 -3.85 -15.72 -2.86
C CYS A 174 -2.88 -15.52 -1.70
N VAL A 175 -3.18 -16.15 -0.56
CA VAL A 175 -2.15 -16.46 0.42
C VAL A 175 -1.39 -17.64 -0.14
N LEU A 176 -0.31 -17.35 -0.84
CA LEU A 176 0.47 -18.36 -1.52
C LEU A 176 1.28 -19.20 -0.56
N ASP A 177 1.62 -20.39 -1.02
CA ASP A 177 2.51 -21.31 -0.35
C ASP A 177 3.80 -20.61 0.12
N ILE A 178 4.12 -20.80 1.39
CA ILE A 178 5.40 -20.36 1.94
C ILE A 178 6.45 -21.29 1.34
N PRO A 179 7.38 -20.78 0.52
CA PRO A 179 8.38 -21.64 -0.08
C PRO A 179 9.32 -22.17 1.00
N LEU A 180 9.48 -23.48 1.03
CA LEU A 180 10.41 -24.19 1.94
C LEU A 180 11.86 -24.02 1.49
N GLU A 181 12.12 -23.66 0.24
CA GLU A 181 13.46 -23.45 -0.31
C GLU A 181 13.61 -21.99 -0.78
N ILE A 182 14.59 -21.32 -0.22
CA ILE A 182 14.90 -19.92 -0.50
C ILE A 182 16.22 -19.89 -1.28
N THR A 183 16.13 -19.47 -2.53
CA THR A 183 17.31 -19.04 -3.30
C THR A 183 17.71 -17.65 -2.82
N SER A 184 18.98 -17.46 -2.45
CA SER A 184 19.51 -16.16 -2.04
C SER A 184 19.26 -15.10 -3.12
N LYS A 185 18.46 -14.11 -2.83
CA LYS A 185 18.27 -12.92 -3.67
C LYS A 185 19.30 -11.86 -3.23
N GLN A 186 19.73 -11.01 -4.17
CA GLN A 186 20.49 -9.80 -3.85
C GLN A 186 19.69 -8.89 -2.91
N ALA A 187 20.40 -8.08 -2.11
CA ALA A 187 19.80 -7.09 -1.22
C ALA A 187 18.66 -6.34 -1.90
N SER A 188 17.55 -6.19 -1.19
CA SER A 188 16.34 -5.54 -1.71
C SER A 188 16.58 -4.04 -1.88
N ASP A 189 16.43 -3.53 -3.11
CA ASP A 189 16.48 -2.09 -3.42
C ASP A 189 15.14 -1.42 -3.07
N GLN A 190 15.15 -0.10 -2.85
CA GLN A 190 13.96 0.70 -2.56
C GLN A 190 12.88 0.54 -3.65
N LEU A 191 13.29 0.53 -4.93
CA LEU A 191 12.38 0.35 -6.06
C LEU A 191 11.76 -1.05 -6.17
N ASP A 192 12.33 -2.06 -5.49
CA ASP A 192 11.73 -3.39 -5.38
C ASP A 192 10.43 -3.37 -4.57
N GLY A 193 10.21 -2.32 -3.77
CA GLY A 193 8.91 -2.05 -3.15
C GLY A 193 7.75 -1.96 -4.13
N TYR A 194 8.01 -1.66 -5.42
CA TYR A 194 7.02 -1.70 -6.49
C TYR A 194 6.89 -3.05 -7.20
N ASP A 195 7.75 -4.03 -6.88
CA ASP A 195 7.64 -5.35 -7.49
C ASP A 195 6.29 -5.99 -7.16
N THR A 196 5.71 -6.65 -8.15
CA THR A 196 4.39 -7.31 -8.04
C THR A 196 3.21 -6.40 -7.64
N SER A 197 3.42 -5.08 -7.44
CA SER A 197 2.37 -4.13 -7.01
C SER A 197 1.07 -4.20 -7.82
N PHE A 198 1.15 -4.66 -9.08
CA PHE A 198 0.01 -4.73 -9.99
C PHE A 198 -0.29 -6.14 -10.53
N ASN A 199 0.47 -7.16 -10.14
CA ASN A 199 0.44 -8.46 -10.83
C ASN A 199 -0.13 -9.60 -9.98
N GLY A 200 -0.75 -9.35 -8.83
CA GLY A 200 -1.35 -10.48 -8.19
C GLY A 200 -1.51 -10.47 -6.67
N GLY A 201 -1.52 -9.31 -6.03
CA GLY A 201 -1.86 -9.24 -4.62
C GLY A 201 -0.67 -9.21 -3.68
N ALA A 202 -0.87 -9.64 -2.43
CA ALA A 202 0.17 -9.64 -1.40
C ALA A 202 1.26 -10.66 -1.76
N ASP A 203 2.49 -10.19 -1.90
CA ASP A 203 3.66 -11.02 -2.14
C ASP A 203 4.20 -11.58 -0.81
N PHE A 204 3.55 -12.65 -0.33
CA PHE A 204 3.96 -13.26 0.93
C PHE A 204 5.36 -13.87 0.88
N ARG A 205 5.79 -14.36 -0.30
CA ARG A 205 7.14 -14.88 -0.48
C ARG A 205 8.18 -13.76 -0.34
N GLY A 206 8.01 -12.67 -1.07
CA GLY A 206 8.89 -11.51 -0.97
C GLY A 206 8.86 -10.87 0.43
N PHE A 207 7.69 -10.89 1.08
CA PHE A 207 7.56 -10.47 2.47
C PHE A 207 8.42 -11.33 3.41
N PHE A 208 8.35 -12.66 3.30
CA PHE A 208 9.10 -13.58 4.15
C PHE A 208 10.62 -13.48 3.90
N GLU A 209 11.06 -13.41 2.64
CA GLU A 209 12.46 -13.28 2.26
C GLU A 209 13.05 -11.97 2.80
N TRP A 210 12.35 -10.84 2.61
CA TRP A 210 12.74 -9.54 3.13
C TRP A 210 12.77 -9.49 4.66
N PHE A 211 11.74 -10.03 5.32
CA PHE A 211 11.65 -10.05 6.77
C PHE A 211 12.82 -10.84 7.38
N ARG A 212 13.15 -11.98 6.79
CA ARG A 212 14.27 -12.83 7.21
C ARG A 212 15.61 -12.08 7.08
N GLU A 213 15.87 -11.47 5.92
CA GLU A 213 17.12 -10.75 5.67
C GLU A 213 17.32 -9.63 6.71
N ARG A 214 16.27 -8.86 6.98
CA ARG A 214 16.30 -7.81 7.99
C ARG A 214 16.49 -8.34 9.40
N GLU A 215 15.82 -9.44 9.74
CA GLU A 215 15.97 -10.05 11.06
C GLU A 215 17.35 -10.69 11.24
N ASP A 216 17.95 -11.22 10.19
CA ASP A 216 19.32 -11.72 10.21
C ASP A 216 20.30 -10.56 10.53
N SER A 217 20.18 -9.42 9.84
CA SER A 217 20.97 -8.21 10.15
C SER A 217 20.70 -7.69 11.57
N GLU A 218 19.42 -7.61 11.99
CA GLU A 218 19.07 -7.18 13.37
C GLU A 218 19.74 -8.07 14.43
N ASN A 219 19.84 -9.38 14.16
CA ASN A 219 20.45 -10.35 15.07
C ASN A 219 22.00 -10.34 15.03
N GLU A 220 22.61 -10.02 13.88
CA GLU A 220 24.07 -9.91 13.74
C GLU A 220 24.59 -8.67 14.51
N ASP A 221 23.88 -7.56 14.42
CA ASP A 221 24.28 -6.28 15.03
C ASP A 221 23.78 -6.13 16.48
N GLY A 222 22.86 -6.98 16.93
CA GLY A 222 22.13 -6.83 18.17
C GLY A 222 22.59 -7.76 19.31
N ILE A 223 22.15 -7.42 20.53
CA ILE A 223 22.28 -8.26 21.71
C ILE A 223 21.22 -9.36 21.65
N SER A 224 21.62 -10.64 21.69
CA SER A 224 20.69 -11.77 21.65
C SER A 224 19.74 -11.78 22.85
N ASP A 225 18.53 -12.30 22.68
CA ASP A 225 17.56 -12.49 23.77
C ASP A 225 18.13 -13.42 24.87
N THR A 226 18.92 -14.41 24.46
CA THR A 226 19.61 -15.34 25.37
C THR A 226 20.61 -14.60 26.25
N ALA A 227 21.45 -13.74 25.67
CA ALA A 227 22.43 -12.95 26.43
C ALA A 227 21.75 -11.99 27.41
N LEU A 228 20.64 -11.36 26.99
CA LEU A 228 19.89 -10.47 27.87
C LEU A 228 19.18 -11.24 29.01
N ALA A 229 18.66 -12.45 28.73
CA ALA A 229 18.07 -13.33 29.73
C ALA A 229 19.12 -13.82 30.75
N GLU A 230 20.32 -14.20 30.30
CA GLU A 230 21.43 -14.59 31.20
C GLU A 230 21.86 -13.44 32.13
N VAL A 231 21.87 -12.20 31.59
CA VAL A 231 22.18 -11.01 32.43
C VAL A 231 21.04 -10.74 33.39
N ALA A 232 19.78 -10.90 32.99
CA ALA A 232 18.63 -10.77 33.89
C ALA A 232 18.65 -11.78 35.03
N GLU A 233 19.01 -13.04 34.74
CA GLU A 233 19.14 -14.10 35.75
C GLU A 233 20.30 -13.83 36.70
N LYS A 234 21.44 -13.36 36.17
CA LYS A 234 22.66 -13.18 36.97
C LYS A 234 22.69 -11.88 37.81
N PHE A 235 22.13 -10.81 37.28
CA PHE A 235 22.24 -9.47 37.89
C PHE A 235 20.88 -8.85 38.26
N GLY A 236 19.78 -9.47 37.88
CA GLY A 236 18.43 -8.94 38.05
C GLY A 236 18.05 -7.93 36.97
N THR A 237 16.75 -7.80 36.70
CA THR A 237 16.19 -6.86 35.67
C THR A 237 16.32 -5.39 36.09
N ASP A 238 16.52 -5.12 37.40
CA ASP A 238 16.68 -3.76 37.92
C ASP A 238 18.13 -3.25 37.91
N SER A 239 19.11 -4.11 37.57
CA SER A 239 20.52 -3.75 37.50
C SER A 239 20.81 -2.75 36.39
N ASP A 240 21.79 -1.85 36.62
CA ASP A 240 22.22 -0.89 35.58
C ASP A 240 22.80 -1.59 34.34
N VAL A 241 23.42 -2.76 34.54
CA VAL A 241 23.95 -3.59 33.45
C VAL A 241 22.79 -4.09 32.55
N TYR A 242 21.73 -4.64 33.16
CA TYR A 242 20.58 -5.10 32.39
C TYR A 242 19.90 -3.94 31.65
N LYS A 243 19.65 -2.81 32.34
CA LYS A 243 19.03 -1.62 31.75
C LYS A 243 19.86 -1.05 30.62
N THR A 244 21.17 -1.02 30.73
CA THR A 244 22.07 -0.55 29.68
C THR A 244 22.01 -1.48 28.47
N LEU A 245 22.11 -2.79 28.66
CA LEU A 245 22.03 -3.77 27.57
C LEU A 245 20.64 -3.80 26.93
N ALA A 246 19.58 -3.69 27.72
CA ALA A 246 18.21 -3.58 27.21
C ALA A 246 18.00 -2.31 26.33
N ASN A 247 18.58 -1.18 26.76
CA ASN A 247 18.55 0.05 25.98
C ASN A 247 19.36 -0.07 24.67
N VAL A 248 20.57 -0.65 24.73
CA VAL A 248 21.36 -0.92 23.51
C VAL A 248 20.60 -1.84 22.58
N LYS A 249 19.99 -2.92 23.09
CA LYS A 249 19.16 -3.81 22.29
C LYS A 249 17.95 -3.07 21.68
N ALA A 250 17.29 -2.21 22.43
CA ALA A 250 16.15 -1.44 21.93
C ALA A 250 16.57 -0.45 20.83
N SER A 251 17.76 0.14 20.94
CA SER A 251 18.30 1.09 19.95
C SER A 251 18.88 0.39 18.70
N SER A 252 19.25 -0.89 18.80
CA SER A 252 19.74 -1.70 17.66
C SER A 252 18.63 -2.37 16.87
N ARG A 253 17.36 -2.24 17.28
CA ARG A 253 16.23 -2.80 16.53
C ARG A 253 16.09 -2.16 15.15
N ASP A 254 15.90 -2.99 14.14
CA ASP A 254 15.60 -2.52 12.80
C ASP A 254 14.25 -1.77 12.78
N ARG A 255 14.29 -0.50 12.36
CA ARG A 255 13.10 0.37 12.33
C ARG A 255 12.03 -0.16 11.36
N GLN A 256 12.45 -0.73 10.25
CA GLN A 256 11.55 -1.26 9.23
C GLN A 256 10.84 -2.52 9.73
N LEU A 257 11.56 -3.45 10.39
CA LEU A 257 10.94 -4.61 11.04
C LEU A 257 10.00 -4.20 12.18
N THR A 258 10.40 -3.20 12.97
CA THR A 258 9.57 -2.67 14.05
C THR A 258 8.26 -2.11 13.50
N ALA A 259 8.30 -1.37 12.39
CA ALA A 259 7.10 -0.84 11.73
C ALA A 259 6.18 -1.98 11.26
N VAL A 260 6.72 -3.00 10.60
CA VAL A 260 5.94 -4.16 10.13
C VAL A 260 5.32 -4.94 11.30
N ARG A 261 6.09 -5.21 12.36
CA ARG A 261 5.58 -5.89 13.57
C ARG A 261 4.46 -5.08 14.23
N SER A 262 4.61 -3.75 14.29
CA SER A 262 3.60 -2.83 14.85
C SER A 262 2.33 -2.79 14.01
N ALA A 263 2.43 -2.78 12.68
CA ALA A 263 1.29 -2.82 11.79
C ALA A 263 0.48 -4.11 11.98
N ILE A 264 1.16 -5.26 12.01
CA ILE A 264 0.49 -6.56 12.22
C ILE A 264 -0.18 -6.61 13.60
N ALA A 265 0.48 -6.16 14.66
CA ALA A 265 -0.10 -6.10 16.00
C ALA A 265 -1.33 -5.18 16.10
N ALA A 266 -1.38 -4.08 15.32
CA ALA A 266 -2.53 -3.18 15.28
C ALA A 266 -3.78 -3.86 14.70
N PHE A 267 -3.61 -4.70 13.67
CA PHE A 267 -4.73 -5.44 13.05
C PHE A 267 -5.06 -6.76 13.75
N MET A 268 -4.10 -7.33 14.44
CA MET A 268 -4.19 -8.65 15.07
C MET A 268 -3.65 -8.57 16.52
N PRO A 269 -4.39 -7.96 17.45
CA PRO A 269 -3.91 -7.66 18.81
C PRO A 269 -3.56 -8.92 19.63
N ASP A 270 -4.16 -10.06 19.28
CA ASP A 270 -3.84 -11.34 19.92
C ASP A 270 -2.54 -11.97 19.42
N PHE A 271 -1.92 -11.38 18.40
CA PHE A 271 -0.69 -11.85 17.78
C PHE A 271 0.50 -10.99 18.22
N SER A 272 1.58 -11.64 18.56
CA SER A 272 2.82 -10.98 18.99
C SER A 272 4.03 -11.74 18.50
N ASN A 273 5.21 -11.10 18.63
CA ASN A 273 6.50 -11.73 18.43
C ASN A 273 6.64 -12.47 17.07
N LEU A 274 6.20 -11.80 15.97
CA LEU A 274 6.45 -12.29 14.63
C LEU A 274 7.95 -12.36 14.37
N ARG A 275 8.46 -13.55 14.02
CA ARG A 275 9.88 -13.84 13.87
C ARG A 275 10.14 -14.98 12.91
N VAL A 276 11.38 -15.10 12.47
CA VAL A 276 11.84 -16.27 11.71
C VAL A 276 12.47 -17.30 12.65
N GLN A 277 11.89 -18.47 12.72
CA GLN A 277 12.42 -19.60 13.48
C GLN A 277 13.20 -20.53 12.54
N ARG A 278 14.45 -20.87 12.92
CA ARG A 278 15.37 -21.60 12.04
C ARG A 278 15.43 -23.10 12.34
N LYS A 279 15.03 -23.50 13.54
CA LYS A 279 15.03 -24.91 13.98
C LYS A 279 13.60 -25.36 14.33
N PRO A 280 13.20 -26.59 14.04
CA PRO A 280 13.92 -27.64 13.28
C PRO A 280 14.03 -27.32 11.78
N HIS A 281 13.12 -26.50 11.23
CA HIS A 281 13.10 -26.03 9.84
C HIS A 281 12.84 -24.54 9.81
N LEU A 282 13.34 -23.90 8.75
CA LEU A 282 13.11 -22.47 8.54
C LEU A 282 11.63 -22.16 8.29
N HIS A 283 11.02 -21.33 9.15
CA HIS A 283 9.63 -20.90 9.01
C HIS A 283 9.38 -19.59 9.74
N MET A 284 8.30 -18.91 9.37
CA MET A 284 7.83 -17.74 10.12
C MET A 284 6.94 -18.21 11.28
N ALA A 285 7.25 -17.76 12.47
CA ALA A 285 6.54 -18.07 13.70
C ALA A 285 5.90 -16.82 14.30
N VAL A 286 4.78 -17.01 14.98
CA VAL A 286 4.05 -15.95 15.68
C VAL A 286 3.49 -16.52 16.98
N ASP A 287 3.42 -15.70 18.02
CA ASP A 287 2.82 -16.09 19.29
C ASP A 287 1.36 -15.61 19.33
N LYS A 288 0.44 -16.53 19.71
CA LYS A 288 -1.00 -16.28 19.83
C LYS A 288 -1.52 -16.98 21.10
N HIS A 289 -2.18 -16.22 21.99
CA HIS A 289 -2.73 -16.73 23.25
C HIS A 289 -1.74 -17.54 24.09
N GLY A 290 -0.46 -17.12 24.09
CA GLY A 290 0.61 -17.77 24.87
C GLY A 290 1.21 -19.03 24.23
N ALA A 291 0.78 -19.41 23.02
CA ALA A 291 1.36 -20.51 22.25
C ALA A 291 2.03 -20.00 20.97
N THR A 292 3.11 -20.66 20.56
CA THR A 292 3.82 -20.34 19.31
C THR A 292 3.26 -21.18 18.16
N PHE A 293 2.90 -20.53 17.06
CA PHE A 293 2.41 -21.14 15.84
C PHE A 293 3.34 -20.86 14.66
N ASN A 294 3.52 -21.85 13.79
CA ASN A 294 4.00 -21.59 12.43
C ASN A 294 2.88 -20.87 11.67
N VAL A 295 3.19 -19.81 10.94
CA VAL A 295 2.21 -19.04 10.15
C VAL A 295 1.42 -19.94 9.19
N THR A 296 2.02 -21.04 8.71
CA THR A 296 1.29 -22.05 7.89
C THR A 296 0.14 -22.74 8.61
N GLN A 297 0.18 -22.81 9.94
CA GLN A 297 -0.84 -23.45 10.79
C GLN A 297 -2.02 -22.52 11.11
N LEU A 298 -1.91 -21.24 10.81
CA LEU A 298 -2.97 -20.26 11.03
C LEU A 298 -4.15 -20.49 10.10
N SER A 299 -5.32 -19.97 10.47
CA SER A 299 -6.50 -19.98 9.59
C SER A 299 -6.23 -19.20 8.29
N LEU A 300 -7.05 -19.44 7.27
CA LEU A 300 -6.91 -18.74 5.99
C LEU A 300 -7.09 -17.23 6.15
N GLY A 301 -8.02 -16.80 7.01
CA GLY A 301 -8.26 -15.38 7.29
C GLY A 301 -7.05 -14.72 7.96
N GLU A 302 -6.49 -15.36 8.99
CA GLU A 302 -5.28 -14.88 9.69
C GLU A 302 -4.09 -14.75 8.74
N LYS A 303 -3.86 -15.76 7.89
CA LYS A 303 -2.82 -15.71 6.86
C LYS A 303 -3.05 -14.58 5.88
N SER A 304 -4.30 -14.38 5.44
CA SER A 304 -4.65 -13.31 4.51
C SER A 304 -4.42 -11.92 5.11
N MET A 305 -4.70 -11.73 6.39
CA MET A 305 -4.47 -10.48 7.10
C MET A 305 -2.97 -10.19 7.26
N ILE A 306 -2.19 -11.18 7.72
CA ILE A 306 -0.73 -11.05 7.83
C ILE A 306 -0.12 -10.71 6.47
N ALA A 307 -0.58 -11.39 5.40
CA ALA A 307 -0.08 -11.15 4.05
C ALA A 307 -0.40 -9.72 3.57
N LEU A 308 -1.65 -9.27 3.72
CA LEU A 308 -2.08 -7.94 3.27
C LEU A 308 -1.38 -6.82 4.05
N VAL A 309 -1.50 -6.86 5.39
CA VAL A 309 -0.96 -5.81 6.26
C VAL A 309 0.58 -5.85 6.26
N GLY A 310 1.16 -7.04 6.29
CA GLY A 310 2.61 -7.24 6.24
C GLY A 310 3.22 -6.75 4.93
N ASP A 311 2.59 -7.03 3.78
CA ASP A 311 3.08 -6.55 2.49
C ASP A 311 2.97 -5.03 2.36
N MET A 312 1.84 -4.41 2.77
CA MET A 312 1.71 -2.95 2.79
C MET A 312 2.78 -2.31 3.68
N ALA A 313 2.95 -2.82 4.91
CA ALA A 313 3.93 -2.28 5.86
C ALA A 313 5.36 -2.46 5.36
N ARG A 314 5.71 -3.61 4.78
CA ARG A 314 7.00 -3.87 4.14
C ARG A 314 7.29 -2.86 3.03
N ARG A 315 6.35 -2.69 2.11
CA ARG A 315 6.52 -1.75 0.98
C ARG A 315 6.72 -0.32 1.46
N LEU A 316 5.90 0.15 2.42
CA LEU A 316 6.09 1.46 3.03
C LEU A 316 7.45 1.59 3.71
N ALA A 317 7.90 0.55 4.42
CA ALA A 317 9.20 0.52 5.06
C ALA A 317 10.36 0.59 4.07
N MET A 318 10.28 -0.14 2.97
CA MET A 318 11.29 -0.10 1.89
C MET A 318 11.31 1.26 1.17
N MET A 319 10.14 1.84 0.91
CA MET A 319 10.00 3.09 0.17
C MET A 319 10.32 4.34 0.99
N ASN A 320 10.33 4.23 2.32
CA ASN A 320 10.54 5.35 3.24
C ASN A 320 11.66 5.06 4.25
N PRO A 321 12.90 4.76 3.79
CA PRO A 321 13.98 4.27 4.65
C PRO A 321 14.46 5.31 5.66
N SER A 322 14.33 6.61 5.36
CA SER A 322 14.75 7.73 6.22
C SER A 322 13.70 8.17 7.23
N MET A 323 12.43 7.71 7.11
CA MET A 323 11.36 8.12 8.02
C MET A 323 11.48 7.46 9.40
N ASP A 324 11.20 8.21 10.46
CA ASP A 324 11.15 7.66 11.83
C ASP A 324 10.06 6.60 11.98
N ASN A 325 8.89 6.82 11.38
CA ASN A 325 7.83 5.82 11.25
C ASN A 325 7.48 5.63 9.77
N PRO A 326 8.00 4.59 9.12
CA PRO A 326 7.73 4.34 7.71
C PRO A 326 6.26 4.11 7.37
N LEU A 327 5.41 3.68 8.33
CA LEU A 327 3.97 3.50 8.12
C LEU A 327 3.23 4.81 7.86
N HIS A 328 3.87 5.96 8.14
CA HIS A 328 3.35 7.28 7.81
C HIS A 328 3.78 7.77 6.43
N GLY A 329 4.41 6.92 5.62
CA GLY A 329 4.70 7.22 4.22
C GLY A 329 3.42 7.41 3.41
N ASP A 330 3.53 8.18 2.32
CA ASP A 330 2.45 8.41 1.37
C ASP A 330 2.10 7.18 0.56
N GLY A 331 0.87 7.09 0.10
CA GLY A 331 0.52 6.05 -0.85
C GLY A 331 -0.92 6.02 -1.33
N ILE A 332 -1.13 5.24 -2.37
CA ILE A 332 -2.43 4.90 -2.95
C ILE A 332 -2.57 3.39 -2.92
N VAL A 333 -3.58 2.90 -2.22
CA VAL A 333 -3.82 1.46 -2.06
C VAL A 333 -5.22 1.11 -2.56
N LEU A 334 -5.27 0.21 -3.52
CA LEU A 334 -6.50 -0.31 -4.10
C LEU A 334 -6.72 -1.73 -3.56
N ILE A 335 -7.87 -2.01 -2.95
CA ILE A 335 -8.19 -3.34 -2.42
C ILE A 335 -9.57 -3.78 -2.92
N ASP A 336 -9.59 -4.85 -3.71
CA ASP A 336 -10.83 -5.44 -4.20
C ASP A 336 -11.35 -6.46 -3.16
N GLU A 337 -12.66 -6.40 -2.85
CA GLU A 337 -13.33 -7.22 -1.85
C GLU A 337 -12.52 -7.27 -0.53
N VAL A 338 -12.44 -6.13 0.15
CA VAL A 338 -11.54 -5.93 1.30
C VAL A 338 -11.74 -6.98 2.40
N GLU A 339 -12.97 -7.44 2.61
CA GLU A 339 -13.36 -8.45 3.60
C GLU A 339 -13.09 -9.89 3.15
N LEU A 340 -12.69 -10.12 1.91
CA LEU A 340 -12.56 -11.48 1.38
C LEU A 340 -11.59 -12.33 2.19
N ARG A 341 -12.06 -13.51 2.60
CA ARG A 341 -11.32 -14.49 3.40
C ARG A 341 -10.98 -14.03 4.83
N MET A 342 -11.53 -12.91 5.30
CA MET A 342 -11.38 -12.50 6.70
C MET A 342 -12.31 -13.30 7.61
N ASP A 343 -11.93 -13.41 8.89
CA ASP A 343 -12.85 -13.88 9.94
C ASP A 343 -14.04 -12.91 10.00
N PRO A 344 -15.28 -13.38 10.19
CA PRO A 344 -16.48 -12.55 10.21
C PRO A 344 -16.46 -11.38 11.20
N GLN A 345 -15.65 -11.41 12.23
CA GLN A 345 -15.52 -10.34 13.23
C GLN A 345 -14.52 -9.24 12.80
N TRP A 346 -13.57 -9.53 11.92
CA TRP A 346 -12.51 -8.59 11.53
C TRP A 346 -12.94 -7.42 10.64
N PRO A 347 -13.99 -7.53 9.81
CA PRO A 347 -14.49 -6.36 9.07
C PRO A 347 -14.91 -5.19 9.97
N LEU A 348 -15.32 -5.48 11.23
CA LEU A 348 -15.61 -4.46 12.22
C LEU A 348 -14.31 -3.78 12.67
N GLY A 349 -14.22 -2.47 12.53
CA GLY A 349 -13.02 -1.69 12.87
C GLY A 349 -11.91 -1.66 11.81
N LEU A 350 -12.04 -2.43 10.72
CA LEU A 350 -11.03 -2.49 9.64
C LEU A 350 -10.73 -1.10 9.07
N ILE A 351 -11.75 -0.31 8.78
CA ILE A 351 -11.64 1.03 8.22
C ILE A 351 -10.87 1.96 9.17
N ALA A 352 -11.19 1.92 10.47
CA ALA A 352 -10.49 2.69 11.49
C ALA A 352 -9.02 2.24 11.62
N GLN A 353 -8.76 0.93 11.57
CA GLN A 353 -7.41 0.38 11.63
C GLN A 353 -6.56 0.79 10.42
N LEU A 354 -7.11 0.75 9.19
CA LEU A 354 -6.43 1.24 7.99
C LEU A 354 -6.04 2.72 8.14
N SER A 355 -6.99 3.57 8.54
CA SER A 355 -6.76 5.01 8.69
C SER A 355 -5.75 5.35 9.80
N THR A 356 -5.73 4.59 10.89
CA THR A 356 -4.83 4.88 12.03
C THR A 356 -3.43 4.31 11.82
N THR A 357 -3.32 3.14 11.19
CA THR A 357 -2.03 2.49 10.96
C THR A 357 -1.29 3.10 9.77
N PHE A 358 -2.01 3.51 8.72
CA PHE A 358 -1.48 4.08 7.49
C PHE A 358 -2.11 5.45 7.19
N PRO A 359 -1.85 6.47 8.03
CA PRO A 359 -2.64 7.72 8.03
C PRO A 359 -2.49 8.57 6.77
N ASN A 360 -1.41 8.40 6.01
CA ASN A 360 -1.14 9.14 4.79
C ASN A 360 -1.41 8.32 3.51
N CYS A 361 -1.89 7.09 3.64
CA CYS A 361 -2.31 6.30 2.48
C CYS A 361 -3.76 6.61 2.13
N GLN A 362 -4.01 6.88 0.85
CA GLN A 362 -5.36 6.93 0.29
C GLN A 362 -5.81 5.53 -0.08
N PHE A 363 -7.01 5.14 0.32
CA PHE A 363 -7.57 3.82 0.05
C PHE A 363 -8.78 3.92 -0.89
N VAL A 364 -8.80 3.07 -1.90
CA VAL A 364 -9.99 2.80 -2.71
C VAL A 364 -10.34 1.32 -2.53
N LEU A 365 -11.45 1.08 -1.85
CA LEU A 365 -11.86 -0.25 -1.41
C LEU A 365 -13.14 -0.66 -2.12
N THR A 366 -13.29 -1.95 -2.42
CA THR A 366 -14.59 -2.50 -2.79
C THR A 366 -15.08 -3.47 -1.72
N THR A 367 -16.38 -3.54 -1.56
CA THR A 367 -17.02 -4.48 -0.63
C THR A 367 -18.44 -4.80 -1.08
N HIS A 368 -18.92 -5.96 -0.65
CA HIS A 368 -20.34 -6.33 -0.66
C HIS A 368 -20.83 -6.68 0.76
N SER A 369 -19.97 -6.54 1.78
CA SER A 369 -20.28 -6.88 3.16
C SER A 369 -20.99 -5.77 3.90
N PRO A 370 -22.20 -6.03 4.45
CA PRO A 370 -22.91 -5.06 5.30
C PRO A 370 -22.12 -4.65 6.55
N LEU A 371 -21.25 -5.53 7.06
CA LEU A 371 -20.44 -5.25 8.25
C LEU A 371 -19.38 -4.19 7.98
N VAL A 372 -18.71 -4.25 6.83
CA VAL A 372 -17.75 -3.21 6.40
C VAL A 372 -18.47 -1.88 6.19
N ILE A 373 -19.67 -1.92 5.55
CA ILE A 373 -20.47 -0.73 5.27
C ILE A 373 -20.92 -0.04 6.57
N SER A 374 -21.23 -0.79 7.62
CA SER A 374 -21.70 -0.23 8.89
C SER A 374 -20.67 0.62 9.63
N ASP A 375 -19.37 0.45 9.33
CA ASP A 375 -18.24 1.13 9.97
C ASP A 375 -17.73 2.36 9.18
N THR A 376 -18.50 2.87 8.22
CA THR A 376 -18.05 3.88 7.24
C THR A 376 -18.27 5.34 7.63
N LYS A 377 -18.27 5.69 8.92
CA LYS A 377 -18.43 7.10 9.34
C LYS A 377 -17.33 7.98 8.73
N GLY A 378 -17.75 8.98 7.94
CA GLY A 378 -16.85 9.95 7.30
C GLY A 378 -16.16 9.45 6.03
N VAL A 379 -16.41 8.21 5.61
CA VAL A 379 -15.91 7.61 4.36
C VAL A 379 -16.80 8.06 3.20
N LEU A 380 -16.19 8.30 2.03
CA LEU A 380 -16.94 8.52 0.80
C LEU A 380 -17.40 7.17 0.25
N VAL A 381 -18.71 6.97 0.15
CA VAL A 381 -19.30 5.71 -0.30
C VAL A 381 -20.06 5.93 -1.61
N TYR A 382 -19.73 5.12 -2.62
CA TYR A 382 -20.47 5.00 -3.86
C TYR A 382 -21.28 3.72 -3.87
N LEU A 383 -22.57 3.83 -4.09
CA LEU A 383 -23.45 2.69 -4.32
C LEU A 383 -23.56 2.48 -5.84
N LEU A 384 -23.06 1.34 -6.32
CA LEU A 384 -23.07 0.98 -7.72
C LEU A 384 -24.17 -0.04 -7.99
N ASP A 385 -25.16 0.33 -8.81
CA ASP A 385 -26.24 -0.55 -9.24
C ASP A 385 -26.02 -1.04 -10.66
N GLU A 386 -26.60 -2.21 -11.01
CA GLU A 386 -26.57 -2.78 -12.38
C GLU A 386 -27.22 -1.86 -13.44
N GLY A 387 -27.84 -0.77 -13.02
CA GLY A 387 -28.60 0.17 -13.85
C GLY A 387 -27.89 1.48 -14.21
N ASP A 388 -26.73 1.80 -13.64
CA ASP A 388 -25.98 3.05 -13.93
C ASP A 388 -25.37 3.09 -15.37
N SER A 389 -25.67 2.09 -16.19
CA SER A 389 -25.39 2.10 -17.65
C SER A 389 -26.41 2.93 -18.47
N ARG A 390 -27.35 3.62 -17.81
CA ARG A 390 -28.36 4.49 -18.45
C ARG A 390 -28.16 5.94 -18.00
N GLY A 391 -27.24 6.62 -18.65
CA GLY A 391 -27.09 8.06 -18.64
C GLY A 391 -26.99 8.55 -20.07
#